data_f630231f2452c7270ba23559237d737e
#
_entry.id   f630231f2452c7270ba23559237d737e
#
_cell.length_a   1.000
_cell.length_b   1.000
_cell.length_c   1.000
_cell.angle_alpha   90.00
_cell.angle_beta   90.00
_cell.angle_gamma   90.00
#
_symmetry.space_group_name_H-M   'P 1'
#
loop_
_entity.id
_entity.type
_entity.pdbx_description
1 polymer ?
#
loop_
_entity_poly.entity_id
_entity_poly.type
_entity_poly.pdbx_seq_one_letter_code
_entity_poly.pdbx_strand_id
1 'polypeptide(L)'
;MAMTGMTSTTGQTKPRRARRQTPALRRQDLLAVTISCLAQLGPRGTTGREICRRAGVSHGLLRHYFSNPDNLLLETYQELCDSFIARFEEELAARYADPWKTIDRLFEVHFSDEWSNPDILGAWIAFWALVRNSPEFAAVSVDYNARLHALLDQAVARLPAGPVPPRDIAALVSATMDGLWLDYSLSSERLPRERALGLARTMLRRLAPPA
;
A
#
# COMPACT_ATOMS: atom_id res chain seq x y z
N MET A 1 72.80 -12.81 19.91
CA MET A 1 71.84 -12.03 19.10
C MET A 1 70.61 -12.88 18.90
N ALA A 2 69.54 -12.64 19.63
CA ALA A 2 68.31 -13.39 19.63
C ALA A 2 67.26 -12.64 18.78
N MET A 3 66.70 -13.30 17.76
CA MET A 3 65.54 -12.77 17.01
C MET A 3 64.27 -13.39 17.59
N THR A 4 63.44 -12.56 18.20
CA THR A 4 62.12 -12.89 18.76
C THR A 4 61.10 -12.87 17.63
N GLY A 5 60.51 -14.05 17.31
CA GLY A 5 59.40 -14.15 16.37
C GLY A 5 58.08 -13.69 17.03
N MET A 6 57.41 -12.69 16.45
CA MET A 6 56.02 -12.30 16.78
C MET A 6 55.04 -13.17 16.00
N THR A 7 54.32 -14.04 16.68
CA THR A 7 53.18 -14.78 16.13
C THR A 7 51.95 -13.92 16.19
N SER A 8 51.43 -13.46 15.04
CA SER A 8 50.14 -12.77 14.90
C SER A 8 48.98 -13.76 14.98
N THR A 9 48.23 -13.72 16.06
CA THR A 9 46.99 -14.48 16.20
C THR A 9 45.85 -13.74 15.48
N THR A 10 45.49 -14.23 14.30
CA THR A 10 44.30 -13.72 13.57
C THR A 10 43.04 -14.24 14.23
N GLY A 11 42.36 -13.36 14.98
CA GLY A 11 41.08 -13.64 15.59
C GLY A 11 40.00 -13.75 14.52
N GLN A 12 39.54 -14.94 14.20
CA GLN A 12 38.35 -15.20 13.40
C GLN A 12 37.11 -14.81 14.22
N THR A 13 36.50 -13.66 13.87
CA THR A 13 35.17 -13.27 14.37
C THR A 13 34.15 -14.22 13.76
N LYS A 14 33.54 -15.09 14.60
CA LYS A 14 32.39 -15.92 14.21
C LYS A 14 31.25 -15.02 13.69
N PRO A 15 30.61 -15.40 12.54
CA PRO A 15 29.48 -14.64 12.02
C PRO A 15 28.37 -14.61 13.08
N ARG A 16 27.89 -13.41 13.39
CA ARG A 16 26.82 -13.13 14.33
C ARG A 16 25.57 -13.89 13.85
N ARG A 17 25.13 -14.92 14.60
CA ARG A 17 23.92 -15.70 14.32
C ARG A 17 22.79 -14.72 14.03
N ALA A 18 22.25 -14.75 12.81
CA ALA A 18 21.08 -13.96 12.43
C ALA A 18 19.98 -14.21 13.47
N ARG A 19 19.46 -13.12 14.06
CA ARG A 19 18.41 -13.16 15.06
C ARG A 19 17.23 -13.90 14.45
N ARG A 20 16.81 -15.00 15.03
CA ARG A 20 15.68 -15.81 14.55
C ARG A 20 14.45 -14.91 14.52
N GLN A 21 14.02 -14.50 13.34
CA GLN A 21 12.81 -13.72 13.15
C GLN A 21 11.61 -14.54 13.57
N THR A 22 10.60 -13.89 14.15
CA THR A 22 9.32 -14.55 14.46
C THR A 22 8.61 -14.95 13.15
N PRO A 23 7.75 -16.00 13.17
CA PRO A 23 6.96 -16.39 12.01
C PRO A 23 6.17 -15.22 11.40
N ALA A 24 5.56 -14.37 12.23
CA ALA A 24 4.82 -13.20 11.77
C ALA A 24 5.70 -12.20 11.02
N LEU A 25 6.86 -11.85 11.55
CA LEU A 25 7.82 -10.95 10.87
C LEU A 25 8.31 -11.55 9.54
N ARG A 26 8.53 -12.87 9.51
CA ARG A 26 8.94 -13.55 8.28
C ARG A 26 7.84 -13.51 7.20
N ARG A 27 6.57 -13.69 7.61
CA ARG A 27 5.42 -13.55 6.70
C ARG A 27 5.35 -12.13 6.13
N GLN A 28 5.48 -11.11 6.97
CA GLN A 28 5.49 -9.71 6.54
C GLN A 28 6.65 -9.39 5.58
N ASP A 29 7.87 -9.91 5.83
CA ASP A 29 8.99 -9.76 4.92
C ASP A 29 8.70 -10.33 3.53
N LEU A 30 8.04 -11.49 3.45
CA LEU A 30 7.66 -12.10 2.17
C LEU A 30 6.62 -11.26 1.42
N LEU A 31 5.63 -10.71 2.11
CA LEU A 31 4.65 -9.78 1.52
C LEU A 31 5.33 -8.52 1.00
N ALA A 32 6.21 -7.89 1.79
CA ALA A 32 6.95 -6.69 1.38
C ALA A 32 7.85 -6.94 0.15
N VAL A 33 8.58 -8.06 0.14
CA VAL A 33 9.38 -8.46 -1.03
C VAL A 33 8.50 -8.71 -2.26
N THR A 34 7.29 -9.26 -2.07
CA THR A 34 6.35 -9.50 -3.17
C THR A 34 5.85 -8.18 -3.76
N ILE A 35 5.52 -7.18 -2.94
CA ILE A 35 5.17 -5.81 -3.37
C ILE A 35 6.30 -5.22 -4.23
N SER A 36 7.55 -5.27 -3.75
CA SER A 36 8.70 -4.76 -4.51
C SER A 36 8.95 -5.53 -5.81
N CYS A 37 8.74 -6.85 -5.83
CA CYS A 37 8.81 -7.63 -7.06
C CYS A 37 7.74 -7.21 -8.07
N LEU A 38 6.49 -7.04 -7.63
CA LEU A 38 5.38 -6.60 -8.48
C LEU A 38 5.65 -5.24 -9.10
N ALA A 39 6.12 -4.29 -8.30
CA ALA A 39 6.43 -2.94 -8.76
C ALA A 39 7.51 -2.92 -9.85
N GLN A 40 8.56 -3.71 -9.68
CA GLN A 40 9.75 -3.66 -10.54
C GLN A 40 9.67 -4.60 -11.74
N LEU A 41 8.96 -5.72 -11.63
CA LEU A 41 8.97 -6.79 -12.63
C LEU A 41 7.58 -7.05 -13.23
N GLY A 42 6.54 -6.44 -12.66
CA GLY A 42 5.15 -6.73 -13.00
C GLY A 42 4.70 -8.15 -12.61
N PRO A 43 3.43 -8.50 -12.89
CA PRO A 43 2.87 -9.81 -12.50
C PRO A 43 3.63 -11.00 -13.11
N ARG A 44 4.03 -10.92 -14.38
CA ARG A 44 4.74 -12.01 -15.04
C ARG A 44 6.15 -12.28 -14.52
N GLY A 45 6.84 -11.23 -14.06
CA GLY A 45 8.18 -11.34 -13.49
C GLY A 45 8.20 -11.72 -12.02
N THR A 46 7.07 -11.57 -11.32
CA THR A 46 6.92 -11.86 -9.88
C THR A 46 6.67 -13.36 -9.68
N THR A 47 7.72 -14.15 -9.84
CA THR A 47 7.66 -15.61 -9.66
C THR A 47 8.07 -16.02 -8.26
N GLY A 48 7.59 -17.18 -7.78
CA GLY A 48 8.01 -17.73 -6.48
C GLY A 48 9.53 -17.90 -6.37
N ARG A 49 10.22 -18.20 -7.50
CA ARG A 49 11.68 -18.29 -7.54
C ARG A 49 12.33 -16.93 -7.28
N GLU A 50 11.84 -15.88 -7.90
CA GLU A 50 12.37 -14.53 -7.75
C GLU A 50 12.10 -13.98 -6.34
N ILE A 51 10.88 -14.18 -5.82
CA ILE A 51 10.53 -13.81 -4.45
C ILE A 51 11.45 -14.51 -3.44
N CYS A 52 11.64 -15.83 -3.55
CA CYS A 52 12.55 -16.59 -2.69
C CYS A 52 13.99 -16.07 -2.78
N ARG A 53 14.46 -15.77 -3.98
CA ARG A 53 15.79 -15.23 -4.22
C ARG A 53 16.00 -13.88 -3.51
N ARG A 54 15.04 -12.95 -3.66
CA ARG A 54 15.11 -11.62 -3.04
C ARG A 54 14.96 -11.67 -1.53
N ALA A 55 14.04 -12.51 -1.04
CA ALA A 55 13.81 -12.68 0.39
C ALA A 55 14.92 -13.51 1.10
N GLY A 56 15.82 -14.13 0.35
CA GLY A 56 16.86 -14.99 0.92
C GLY A 56 16.29 -16.25 1.60
N VAL A 57 15.21 -16.82 1.06
CA VAL A 57 14.52 -17.98 1.63
C VAL A 57 14.43 -19.15 0.65
N SER A 58 14.20 -20.35 1.18
CA SER A 58 13.92 -21.53 0.35
C SER A 58 12.47 -21.56 -0.15
N HIS A 59 12.24 -22.24 -1.28
CA HIS A 59 10.89 -22.54 -1.76
C HIS A 59 10.05 -23.32 -0.75
N GLY A 60 10.67 -24.19 0.04
CA GLY A 60 10.00 -24.93 1.12
C GLY A 60 9.47 -23.99 2.21
N LEU A 61 10.23 -22.94 2.55
CA LEU A 61 9.79 -21.95 3.52
C LEU A 61 8.61 -21.10 2.97
N LEU A 62 8.67 -20.68 1.70
CA LEU A 62 7.57 -19.97 1.05
C LEU A 62 6.28 -20.82 1.09
N ARG A 63 6.36 -22.12 0.73
CA ARG A 63 5.21 -23.04 0.78
C ARG A 63 4.67 -23.25 2.19
N HIS A 64 5.52 -23.19 3.19
CA HIS A 64 5.08 -23.29 4.59
C HIS A 64 4.15 -22.14 4.98
N TYR A 65 4.38 -20.93 4.47
CA TYR A 65 3.56 -19.75 4.79
C TYR A 65 2.36 -19.55 3.87
N PHE A 66 2.49 -19.85 2.58
CA PHE A 66 1.53 -19.40 1.55
C PHE A 66 1.05 -20.51 0.60
N SER A 67 1.33 -21.79 0.89
CA SER A 67 0.97 -22.95 0.07
C SER A 67 1.59 -22.93 -1.33
N ASN A 68 1.42 -21.85 -2.09
CA ASN A 68 1.98 -21.63 -3.42
C ASN A 68 2.20 -20.14 -3.71
N PRO A 69 2.92 -19.78 -4.80
CA PRO A 69 3.18 -18.38 -5.16
C PRO A 69 1.93 -17.56 -5.52
N ASP A 70 0.91 -18.17 -6.12
CA ASP A 70 -0.32 -17.47 -6.51
C ASP A 70 -1.10 -17.06 -5.26
N ASN A 71 -1.12 -17.93 -4.25
CA ASN A 71 -1.69 -17.62 -2.94
C ASN A 71 -0.94 -16.47 -2.24
N LEU A 72 0.40 -16.46 -2.35
CA LEU A 72 1.20 -15.35 -1.83
C LEU A 72 0.83 -14.03 -2.53
N LEU A 73 0.65 -14.02 -3.84
CA LEU A 73 0.22 -12.82 -4.58
C LEU A 73 -1.17 -12.35 -4.11
N LEU A 74 -2.12 -13.27 -3.98
CA LEU A 74 -3.47 -12.97 -3.53
C LEU A 74 -3.48 -12.42 -2.09
N GLU A 75 -2.79 -13.09 -1.17
CA GLU A 75 -2.66 -12.62 0.23
C GLU A 75 -1.93 -11.27 0.31
N THR A 76 -0.96 -11.00 -0.58
CA THR A 76 -0.29 -9.69 -0.65
C THR A 76 -1.27 -8.60 -1.05
N TYR A 77 -2.16 -8.89 -2.01
CA TYR A 77 -3.19 -7.95 -2.43
C TYR A 77 -4.21 -7.69 -1.32
N GLN A 78 -4.70 -8.75 -0.66
CA GLN A 78 -5.62 -8.64 0.48
C GLN A 78 -5.02 -7.78 1.60
N GLU A 79 -3.79 -8.07 2.01
CA GLU A 79 -3.09 -7.32 3.07
C GLU A 79 -2.91 -5.84 2.71
N LEU A 80 -2.59 -5.55 1.44
CA LEU A 80 -2.47 -4.18 0.96
C LEU A 80 -3.80 -3.43 1.04
N CYS A 81 -4.90 -4.07 0.58
CA CYS A 81 -6.25 -3.53 0.66
C CYS A 81 -6.69 -3.31 2.11
N ASP A 82 -6.51 -4.32 2.97
CA ASP A 82 -6.91 -4.26 4.39
C ASP A 82 -6.14 -3.19 5.15
N SER A 83 -4.83 -3.08 4.92
CA SER A 83 -4.01 -2.05 5.55
C SER A 83 -4.43 -0.64 5.14
N PHE A 84 -4.77 -0.44 3.85
CA PHE A 84 -5.26 0.85 3.37
C PHE A 84 -6.61 1.22 4.01
N ILE A 85 -7.56 0.29 4.04
CA ILE A 85 -8.86 0.48 4.70
C ILE A 85 -8.71 0.80 6.18
N ALA A 86 -7.83 0.08 6.89
CA ALA A 86 -7.58 0.33 8.31
C ALA A 86 -7.10 1.76 8.58
N ARG A 87 -6.27 2.33 7.72
CA ARG A 87 -5.84 3.74 7.84
C ARG A 87 -6.99 4.72 7.68
N PHE A 88 -7.93 4.44 6.77
CA PHE A 88 -9.14 5.26 6.60
C PHE A 88 -10.08 5.13 7.80
N GLU A 89 -10.25 3.93 8.33
CA GLU A 89 -11.04 3.68 9.55
C GLU A 89 -10.48 4.45 10.76
N GLU A 90 -9.16 4.48 10.93
CA GLU A 90 -8.50 5.26 11.99
C GLU A 90 -8.82 6.76 11.89
N GLU A 91 -8.77 7.34 10.69
CA GLU A 91 -9.08 8.77 10.49
C GLU A 91 -10.57 9.07 10.74
N LEU A 92 -11.49 8.16 10.36
CA LEU A 92 -12.89 8.30 10.68
C LEU A 92 -13.16 8.19 12.20
N ALA A 93 -12.46 7.28 12.88
CA ALA A 93 -12.58 7.07 14.32
C ALA A 93 -12.11 8.28 15.14
N ALA A 94 -11.21 9.10 14.60
CA ALA A 94 -10.72 10.32 15.24
C ALA A 94 -11.82 11.38 15.48
N ARG A 95 -12.94 11.30 14.75
CA ARG A 95 -14.14 12.14 14.90
C ARG A 95 -13.82 13.64 15.06
N TYR A 96 -13.04 14.19 14.14
CA TYR A 96 -12.73 15.61 14.13
C TYR A 96 -14.00 16.46 14.25
N ALA A 97 -13.95 17.56 15.02
CA ALA A 97 -15.07 18.47 15.20
C ALA A 97 -15.48 19.13 13.87
N ASP A 98 -14.50 19.47 13.03
CA ASP A 98 -14.71 19.91 11.67
C ASP A 98 -14.83 18.70 10.72
N PRO A 99 -15.99 18.46 10.09
CA PRO A 99 -16.17 17.34 9.18
C PRO A 99 -15.29 17.43 7.92
N TRP A 100 -14.92 18.64 7.49
CA TRP A 100 -14.01 18.86 6.37
C TRP A 100 -12.63 18.29 6.67
N LYS A 101 -12.17 18.41 7.91
CA LYS A 101 -10.89 17.87 8.35
C LYS A 101 -10.83 16.35 8.21
N THR A 102 -11.94 15.65 8.42
CA THR A 102 -11.97 14.18 8.20
C THR A 102 -11.61 13.85 6.76
N ILE A 103 -12.25 14.47 5.78
CA ILE A 103 -11.96 14.18 4.35
C ILE A 103 -10.57 14.68 3.95
N ASP A 104 -10.13 15.82 4.46
CA ASP A 104 -8.75 16.29 4.28
C ASP A 104 -7.72 15.26 4.75
N ARG A 105 -7.96 14.63 5.91
CA ARG A 105 -7.09 13.57 6.43
C ARG A 105 -7.12 12.33 5.55
N LEU A 106 -8.27 11.93 5.01
CA LEU A 106 -8.34 10.82 4.04
C LEU A 106 -7.52 11.12 2.78
N PHE A 107 -7.57 12.36 2.26
CA PHE A 107 -6.69 12.76 1.16
C PHE A 107 -5.21 12.68 1.56
N GLU A 108 -4.84 13.18 2.74
CA GLU A 108 -3.46 13.15 3.22
C GLU A 108 -2.94 11.73 3.39
N VAL A 109 -3.77 10.79 3.90
CA VAL A 109 -3.44 9.36 3.97
C VAL A 109 -3.21 8.81 2.56
N HIS A 110 -4.15 9.02 1.63
CA HIS A 110 -4.09 8.49 0.27
C HIS A 110 -2.80 8.91 -0.46
N PHE A 111 -2.37 10.16 -0.27
CA PHE A 111 -1.15 10.71 -0.87
C PHE A 111 0.07 10.69 0.06
N SER A 112 0.02 9.96 1.18
CA SER A 112 1.18 9.84 2.08
C SER A 112 2.32 9.03 1.45
N ASP A 113 3.53 9.20 1.98
CA ASP A 113 4.71 8.43 1.55
C ASP A 113 4.52 6.91 1.77
N GLU A 114 3.68 6.53 2.73
CA GLU A 114 3.29 5.14 2.97
C GLU A 114 2.59 4.54 1.75
N TRP A 115 1.64 5.28 1.14
CA TRP A 115 0.75 4.80 0.07
C TRP A 115 1.13 5.29 -1.33
N SER A 116 2.05 6.23 -1.43
CA SER A 116 2.48 6.83 -2.69
C SER A 116 3.97 6.62 -2.99
N ASN A 117 4.64 5.69 -2.30
CA ASN A 117 6.00 5.30 -2.67
C ASN A 117 6.01 4.42 -3.95
N PRO A 118 7.13 4.39 -4.69
CA PRO A 118 7.19 3.71 -6.00
C PRO A 118 6.84 2.22 -5.96
N ASP A 119 7.17 1.51 -4.89
CA ASP A 119 6.86 0.08 -4.77
C ASP A 119 5.35 -0.15 -4.59
N ILE A 120 4.68 0.64 -3.76
CA ILE A 120 3.22 0.58 -3.58
C ILE A 120 2.49 0.99 -4.86
N LEU A 121 2.90 2.10 -5.49
CA LEU A 121 2.32 2.57 -6.76
C LEU A 121 2.42 1.48 -7.85
N GLY A 122 3.60 0.92 -8.04
CA GLY A 122 3.83 -0.14 -9.02
C GLY A 122 3.05 -1.42 -8.71
N ALA A 123 2.95 -1.80 -7.44
CA ALA A 123 2.18 -2.98 -7.02
C ALA A 123 0.67 -2.81 -7.29
N TRP A 124 0.08 -1.65 -6.98
CA TRP A 124 -1.33 -1.37 -7.30
C TRP A 124 -1.63 -1.49 -8.79
N ILE A 125 -0.80 -0.88 -9.65
CA ILE A 125 -0.95 -0.98 -11.11
C ILE A 125 -0.86 -2.45 -11.57
N ALA A 126 0.08 -3.22 -11.00
CA ALA A 126 0.23 -4.64 -11.30
C ALA A 126 -0.99 -5.45 -10.86
N PHE A 127 -1.56 -5.16 -9.68
CA PHE A 127 -2.77 -5.82 -9.19
C PHE A 127 -4.00 -5.50 -10.03
N TRP A 128 -4.18 -4.28 -10.52
CA TRP A 128 -5.28 -3.97 -11.45
C TRP A 128 -5.26 -4.82 -12.72
N ALA A 129 -4.07 -5.15 -13.21
CA ALA A 129 -3.94 -6.09 -14.33
C ALA A 129 -4.39 -7.51 -13.95
N LEU A 130 -4.12 -7.95 -12.72
CA LEU A 130 -4.56 -9.26 -12.20
C LEU A 130 -6.07 -9.29 -11.95
N VAL A 131 -6.65 -8.25 -11.37
CA VAL A 131 -8.09 -8.08 -11.15
C VAL A 131 -8.90 -8.31 -12.42
N ARG A 132 -8.41 -7.84 -13.57
CA ARG A 132 -9.08 -8.02 -14.86
C ARG A 132 -9.06 -9.45 -15.40
N ASN A 133 -8.16 -10.29 -14.91
CA ASN A 133 -7.86 -11.59 -15.50
C ASN A 133 -8.05 -12.78 -14.53
N SER A 134 -8.36 -12.52 -13.24
CA SER A 134 -8.55 -13.55 -12.22
C SER A 134 -9.77 -13.24 -11.36
N PRO A 135 -10.73 -14.18 -11.26
CA PRO A 135 -11.91 -14.03 -10.39
C PRO A 135 -11.56 -13.83 -8.91
N GLU A 136 -10.49 -14.45 -8.43
CA GLU A 136 -10.05 -14.36 -7.04
C GLU A 136 -9.59 -12.92 -6.71
N PHE A 137 -8.77 -12.32 -7.58
CA PHE A 137 -8.36 -10.91 -7.43
C PHE A 137 -9.53 -9.95 -7.62
N ALA A 138 -10.45 -10.26 -8.53
CA ALA A 138 -11.66 -9.47 -8.73
C ALA A 138 -12.54 -9.45 -7.47
N ALA A 139 -12.69 -10.59 -6.78
CA ALA A 139 -13.47 -10.68 -5.55
C ALA A 139 -12.87 -9.78 -4.43
N VAL A 140 -11.54 -9.81 -4.25
CA VAL A 140 -10.84 -8.92 -3.30
C VAL A 140 -11.05 -7.45 -3.65
N SER A 141 -10.96 -7.10 -4.94
CA SER A 141 -11.19 -5.74 -5.42
C SER A 141 -12.60 -5.25 -5.16
N VAL A 142 -13.61 -6.11 -5.37
CA VAL A 142 -15.02 -5.79 -5.10
C VAL A 142 -15.24 -5.50 -3.62
N ASP A 143 -14.72 -6.34 -2.72
CA ASP A 143 -14.81 -6.14 -1.28
C ASP A 143 -14.12 -4.85 -0.85
N TYR A 144 -12.88 -4.65 -1.29
CA TYR A 144 -12.12 -3.43 -1.02
C TYR A 144 -12.88 -2.16 -1.44
N ASN A 145 -13.38 -2.12 -2.68
CA ASN A 145 -14.12 -0.96 -3.17
C ASN A 145 -15.42 -0.73 -2.38
N ALA A 146 -16.16 -1.78 -2.02
CA ALA A 146 -17.36 -1.66 -1.20
C ALA A 146 -17.05 -1.06 0.18
N ARG A 147 -15.99 -1.49 0.83
CA ARG A 147 -15.54 -0.95 2.14
C ARG A 147 -15.07 0.49 2.00
N LEU A 148 -14.26 0.81 0.99
CA LEU A 148 -13.79 2.17 0.74
C LEU A 148 -14.96 3.15 0.51
N HIS A 149 -15.91 2.77 -0.35
CA HIS A 149 -17.10 3.60 -0.60
C HIS A 149 -17.92 3.80 0.67
N ALA A 150 -18.12 2.76 1.49
CA ALA A 150 -18.83 2.90 2.76
C ALA A 150 -18.16 3.89 3.73
N LEU A 151 -16.83 3.91 3.79
CA LEU A 151 -16.07 4.88 4.60
C LEU A 151 -16.18 6.30 4.05
N LEU A 152 -16.11 6.47 2.74
CA LEU A 152 -16.32 7.78 2.10
C LEU A 152 -17.73 8.30 2.29
N ASP A 153 -18.75 7.45 2.17
CA ASP A 153 -20.15 7.80 2.45
C ASP A 153 -20.32 8.30 3.89
N GLN A 154 -19.72 7.62 4.87
CA GLN A 154 -19.73 8.06 6.27
C GLN A 154 -19.04 9.42 6.48
N ALA A 155 -17.91 9.66 5.81
CA ALA A 155 -17.19 10.92 5.90
C ALA A 155 -18.02 12.07 5.31
N VAL A 156 -18.57 11.86 4.11
CA VAL A 156 -19.34 12.85 3.35
C VAL A 156 -20.70 13.16 4.02
N ALA A 157 -21.37 12.15 4.62
CA ALA A 157 -22.65 12.34 5.32
C ALA A 157 -22.57 13.34 6.48
N ARG A 158 -21.37 13.66 6.97
CA ARG A 158 -21.14 14.67 8.02
C ARG A 158 -20.98 16.09 7.48
N LEU A 159 -20.82 16.26 6.16
CA LEU A 159 -20.70 17.58 5.54
C LEU A 159 -22.06 18.32 5.57
N PRO A 160 -22.04 19.66 5.57
CA PRO A 160 -23.27 20.43 5.39
C PRO A 160 -24.01 20.05 4.11
N ALA A 161 -25.35 20.08 4.15
CA ALA A 161 -26.16 19.82 2.97
C ALA A 161 -25.83 20.85 1.87
N GLY A 162 -25.60 20.37 0.66
CA GLY A 162 -25.24 21.16 -0.53
C GLY A 162 -26.11 20.78 -1.73
N PRO A 163 -25.82 21.36 -2.90
CA PRO A 163 -26.58 21.11 -4.13
C PRO A 163 -26.36 19.69 -4.68
N VAL A 164 -25.27 19.02 -4.28
CA VAL A 164 -24.91 17.65 -4.75
C VAL A 164 -25.27 16.65 -3.67
N PRO A 165 -25.96 15.55 -4.01
CA PRO A 165 -26.28 14.49 -3.06
C PRO A 165 -25.01 13.87 -2.43
N PRO A 166 -25.00 13.53 -1.12
CA PRO A 166 -23.82 12.98 -0.45
C PRO A 166 -23.20 11.75 -1.16
N ARG A 167 -24.04 10.82 -1.63
CA ARG A 167 -23.58 9.63 -2.38
C ARG A 167 -22.81 10.00 -3.65
N ASP A 168 -23.24 11.06 -4.35
CA ASP A 168 -22.59 11.51 -5.57
C ASP A 168 -21.26 12.22 -5.26
N ILE A 169 -21.21 12.96 -4.13
CA ILE A 169 -19.96 13.52 -3.60
C ILE A 169 -18.97 12.41 -3.26
N ALA A 170 -19.38 11.36 -2.56
CA ALA A 170 -18.51 10.24 -2.21
C ALA A 170 -17.93 9.55 -3.46
N ALA A 171 -18.77 9.31 -4.47
CA ALA A 171 -18.33 8.74 -5.75
C ALA A 171 -17.33 9.65 -6.48
N LEU A 172 -17.57 10.96 -6.51
CA LEU A 172 -16.66 11.95 -7.12
C LEU A 172 -15.36 12.07 -6.34
N VAL A 173 -15.40 12.00 -5.00
CA VAL A 173 -14.21 11.97 -4.15
C VAL A 173 -13.35 10.75 -4.47
N SER A 174 -13.94 9.54 -4.50
CA SER A 174 -13.24 8.31 -4.84
C SER A 174 -12.59 8.41 -6.23
N ALA A 175 -13.37 8.75 -7.26
CA ALA A 175 -12.86 8.89 -8.63
C ALA A 175 -11.77 9.94 -8.77
N THR A 176 -11.85 11.04 -8.02
CA THR A 176 -10.83 12.09 -8.02
C THR A 176 -9.55 11.63 -7.33
N MET A 177 -9.66 10.93 -6.21
CA MET A 177 -8.52 10.35 -5.51
C MET A 177 -7.77 9.39 -6.43
N ASP A 178 -8.46 8.44 -7.03
CA ASP A 178 -7.87 7.45 -7.94
C ASP A 178 -7.24 8.12 -9.18
N GLY A 179 -7.91 9.08 -9.80
CA GLY A 179 -7.41 9.78 -10.99
C GLY A 179 -6.17 10.63 -10.69
N LEU A 180 -6.17 11.41 -9.62
CA LEU A 180 -5.01 12.21 -9.20
C LEU A 180 -3.85 11.32 -8.74
N TRP A 181 -4.14 10.22 -8.06
CA TRP A 181 -3.13 9.27 -7.63
C TRP A 181 -2.49 8.57 -8.83
N LEU A 182 -3.26 8.17 -9.83
CA LEU A 182 -2.75 7.60 -11.07
C LEU A 182 -1.86 8.60 -11.82
N ASP A 183 -2.29 9.86 -11.99
CA ASP A 183 -1.49 10.91 -12.58
C ASP A 183 -0.18 11.15 -11.82
N TYR A 184 -0.23 11.20 -10.49
CA TYR A 184 0.94 11.29 -9.63
C TYR A 184 1.88 10.09 -9.82
N SER A 185 1.34 8.86 -9.89
CA SER A 185 2.12 7.64 -10.05
C SER A 185 2.85 7.57 -11.38
N LEU A 186 2.27 8.13 -12.44
CA LEU A 186 2.84 8.14 -13.79
C LEU A 186 3.81 9.30 -14.02
N SER A 187 3.66 10.41 -13.30
CA SER A 187 4.51 11.60 -13.46
C SER A 187 4.41 12.56 -12.27
N SER A 188 5.15 12.25 -11.20
CA SER A 188 5.22 13.11 -10.01
C SER A 188 5.79 14.50 -10.27
N GLU A 189 6.59 14.69 -11.34
CA GLU A 189 7.09 16.01 -11.76
C GLU A 189 5.95 16.89 -12.32
N ARG A 190 5.03 16.29 -13.08
CA ARG A 190 3.88 17.00 -13.66
C ARG A 190 2.81 17.33 -12.62
N LEU A 191 2.56 16.40 -11.69
CA LEU A 191 1.58 16.53 -10.63
C LEU A 191 2.23 16.24 -9.26
N PRO A 192 2.93 17.21 -8.64
CA PRO A 192 3.45 17.06 -7.29
C PRO A 192 2.33 16.80 -6.27
N ARG A 193 2.66 16.11 -5.17
CA ARG A 193 1.73 15.74 -4.09
C ARG A 193 0.87 16.92 -3.60
N GLU A 194 1.51 18.06 -3.32
CA GLU A 194 0.82 19.25 -2.80
C GLU A 194 -0.22 19.77 -3.81
N ARG A 195 0.09 19.67 -5.09
CA ARG A 195 -0.85 20.06 -6.15
C ARG A 195 -2.01 19.08 -6.24
N ALA A 196 -1.78 17.78 -6.16
CA ALA A 196 -2.81 16.76 -6.14
C ALA A 196 -3.78 16.98 -4.96
N LEU A 197 -3.24 17.18 -3.75
CA LEU A 197 -4.03 17.51 -2.55
C LEU A 197 -4.82 18.81 -2.73
N GLY A 198 -4.20 19.84 -3.28
CA GLY A 198 -4.87 21.13 -3.56
C GLY A 198 -6.04 21.00 -4.53
N LEU A 199 -5.89 20.18 -5.57
CA LEU A 199 -6.96 19.90 -6.55
C LEU A 199 -8.10 19.12 -5.92
N ALA A 200 -7.82 18.06 -5.15
CA ALA A 200 -8.81 17.27 -4.44
C ALA A 200 -9.64 18.15 -3.47
N ARG A 201 -8.96 19.00 -2.69
CA ARG A 201 -9.60 19.97 -1.78
C ARG A 201 -10.45 20.98 -2.53
N THR A 202 -9.97 21.49 -3.63
CA THR A 202 -10.70 22.47 -4.46
C THR A 202 -11.96 21.84 -5.03
N MET A 203 -11.88 20.63 -5.58
CA MET A 203 -13.03 19.90 -6.09
C MET A 203 -14.08 19.70 -4.98
N LEU A 204 -13.68 19.18 -3.84
CA LEU A 204 -14.59 18.91 -2.72
C LEU A 204 -15.33 20.19 -2.26
N ARG A 205 -14.61 21.31 -2.08
CA ARG A 205 -15.21 22.60 -1.67
C ARG A 205 -16.19 23.17 -2.69
N ARG A 206 -16.06 22.79 -3.97
CA ARG A 206 -17.00 23.19 -5.02
C ARG A 206 -18.25 22.32 -5.00
N LEU A 207 -18.14 21.05 -4.65
CA LEU A 207 -19.28 20.12 -4.57
C LEU A 207 -20.12 20.32 -3.29
N ALA A 208 -19.44 20.60 -2.18
CA ALA A 208 -20.04 20.85 -0.90
C ALA A 208 -19.43 22.13 -0.30
N PRO A 209 -19.93 23.32 -0.62
CA PRO A 209 -19.38 24.56 -0.09
C PRO A 209 -19.58 24.64 1.43
N PRO A 210 -18.63 25.23 2.19
CA PRO A 210 -18.88 25.56 3.59
C PRO A 210 -20.06 26.51 3.69
N ALA A 211 -20.82 26.36 4.77
CA ALA A 211 -21.98 27.20 5.05
C ALA A 211 -21.61 28.68 5.24
#